data_f5708f176b31e5286c098f5f29b3bbe8
#
_entry.id   f5708f176b31e5286c098f5f29b3bbe8
#
_cell.length_a   1.000
_cell.length_b   1.000
_cell.length_c   1.000
_cell.angle_alpha   90.00
_cell.angle_beta   90.00
_cell.angle_gamma   90.00
#
_symmetry.space_group_name_H-M   'P 1'
#
loop_
_entity.id
_entity.type
_entity.pdbx_description
1 polymer ?
#
loop_
_entity_poly.entity_id
_entity_poly.type
_entity_poly.pdbx_seq_one_letter_code
_entity_poly.pdbx_strand_id
1 'polypeptide(L)'
;MEPFATSDQVWQGALIFARIGSVLLMLPGVGESYVPPRIRLAFALVVTLALWPVVAGALPALPQTLGAMAGWIIREVVVGLMIGALLRSFLTALSTAGEIVSLQTTLSFAQTANPLQAQPGSTISAFLMLVGTTLVFATNTH
;
A
#
# COMPACT_ATOMS: atom_id res chain seq x y z
N MET A 1 21.77 -5.38 -32.63
CA MET A 1 21.75 -5.14 -31.16
C MET A 1 20.54 -4.29 -30.92
N GLU A 2 19.48 -4.88 -30.37
CA GLU A 2 18.32 -4.12 -29.92
C GLU A 2 18.80 -3.18 -28.79
N PRO A 3 18.43 -1.87 -28.82
CA PRO A 3 18.82 -0.97 -27.73
C PRO A 3 18.19 -1.46 -26.43
N PHE A 4 18.98 -1.46 -25.36
CA PHE A 4 18.70 -2.08 -24.06
C PHE A 4 17.46 -1.54 -23.34
N ALA A 5 16.82 -0.49 -23.81
CA ALA A 5 15.48 -0.03 -23.42
C ALA A 5 14.93 0.87 -24.53
N THR A 6 13.84 0.48 -25.13
CA THR A 6 13.08 1.36 -26.02
C THR A 6 12.35 2.42 -25.16
N SER A 7 12.06 3.58 -25.77
CA SER A 7 11.30 4.64 -25.10
C SER A 7 9.95 4.14 -24.54
N ASP A 8 9.30 3.21 -25.25
CA ASP A 8 8.05 2.59 -24.82
C ASP A 8 8.24 1.71 -23.57
N GLN A 9 9.33 0.97 -23.48
CA GLN A 9 9.63 0.16 -22.31
C GLN A 9 9.87 1.01 -21.06
N VAL A 10 10.62 2.09 -21.18
CA VAL A 10 10.83 3.05 -20.08
C VAL A 10 9.52 3.68 -19.66
N TRP A 11 8.67 4.06 -20.61
CA TRP A 11 7.35 4.61 -20.36
C TRP A 11 6.44 3.63 -19.60
N GLN A 12 6.35 2.39 -20.07
CA GLN A 12 5.57 1.34 -19.41
C GLN A 12 6.06 1.09 -17.98
N GLY A 13 7.36 1.01 -17.78
CA GLY A 13 7.96 0.90 -16.45
C GLY A 13 7.61 2.06 -15.54
N ALA A 14 7.60 3.29 -16.06
CA ALA A 14 7.20 4.48 -15.30
C ALA A 14 5.73 4.44 -14.87
N LEU A 15 4.82 3.93 -15.72
CA LEU A 15 3.40 3.78 -15.38
C LEU A 15 3.19 2.73 -14.28
N ILE A 16 3.83 1.56 -14.40
CA ILE A 16 3.77 0.51 -13.37
C ILE A 16 4.33 1.06 -12.05
N PHE A 17 5.48 1.73 -12.10
CA PHE A 17 6.10 2.32 -10.93
C PHE A 17 5.22 3.40 -10.27
N ALA A 18 4.56 4.25 -11.06
CA ALA A 18 3.64 5.26 -10.55
C ALA A 18 2.45 4.62 -9.79
N ARG A 19 1.88 3.54 -10.33
CA ARG A 19 0.78 2.80 -9.67
C ARG A 19 1.25 2.11 -8.41
N ILE A 20 2.31 1.30 -8.49
CA ILE A 20 2.84 0.55 -7.34
C ILE A 20 3.34 1.49 -6.26
N GLY A 21 4.07 2.56 -6.61
CA GLY A 21 4.57 3.54 -5.67
C GLY A 21 3.44 4.23 -4.90
N SER A 22 2.35 4.60 -5.57
CA SER A 22 1.19 5.23 -4.93
C SER A 22 0.40 4.26 -4.03
N VAL A 23 0.26 2.99 -4.40
CA VAL A 23 -0.30 1.95 -3.51
C VAL A 23 0.56 1.83 -2.25
N LEU A 24 1.88 1.68 -2.39
CA LEU A 24 2.80 1.50 -1.27
C LEU A 24 2.84 2.69 -0.31
N LEU A 25 2.56 3.92 -0.79
CA LEU A 25 2.44 5.10 0.08
C LEU A 25 1.27 4.99 1.06
N MET A 26 0.18 4.37 0.65
CA MET A 26 -1.04 4.22 1.46
C MET A 26 -1.08 2.90 2.22
N LEU A 27 -0.27 1.92 1.82
CA LEU A 27 -0.29 0.58 2.40
C LEU A 27 0.14 0.60 3.86
N PRO A 28 -0.68 0.09 4.81
CA PRO A 28 -0.29 -0.01 6.21
C PRO A 28 0.93 -0.93 6.36
N GLY A 29 1.85 -0.53 7.23
CA GLY A 29 3.12 -1.23 7.43
C GLY A 29 4.26 -0.71 6.54
N VAL A 30 4.04 -0.47 5.25
CA VAL A 30 5.06 0.06 4.33
C VAL A 30 4.96 1.59 4.20
N GLY A 31 3.74 2.13 4.18
CA GLY A 31 3.47 3.57 4.09
C GLY A 31 3.73 4.36 5.37
N GLU A 32 4.04 3.69 6.48
CA GLU A 32 4.22 4.33 7.78
C GLU A 32 5.56 5.10 7.89
N SER A 33 5.60 6.08 8.78
CA SER A 33 6.75 7.00 8.95
C SER A 33 8.04 6.32 9.43
N TYR A 34 7.93 5.14 10.07
CA TYR A 34 9.09 4.38 10.53
C TYR A 34 9.84 3.65 9.41
N VAL A 35 9.22 3.50 8.22
CA VAL A 35 9.89 2.90 7.06
C VAL A 35 10.67 3.97 6.29
N PRO A 36 12.01 3.88 6.20
CA PRO A 36 12.80 4.85 5.45
C PRO A 36 12.35 4.95 3.98
N PRO A 37 12.24 6.17 3.42
CA PRO A 37 11.82 6.36 2.02
C PRO A 37 12.66 5.57 1.01
N ARG A 38 13.93 5.36 1.29
CA ARG A 38 14.85 4.58 0.43
C ARG A 38 14.43 3.12 0.30
N ILE A 39 13.99 2.50 1.40
CA ILE A 39 13.52 1.11 1.40
C ILE A 39 12.22 1.01 0.60
N ARG A 40 11.30 1.95 0.81
CA ARG A 40 10.03 2.03 0.08
C ARG A 40 10.25 2.19 -1.42
N LEU A 41 11.18 3.07 -1.82
CA LEU A 41 11.54 3.27 -3.22
C LEU A 41 12.15 2.00 -3.83
N ALA A 42 13.10 1.37 -3.13
CA ALA A 42 13.74 0.13 -3.59
C ALA A 42 12.70 -0.99 -3.75
N PHE A 43 11.79 -1.13 -2.81
CA PHE A 43 10.71 -2.12 -2.87
C PHE A 43 9.77 -1.86 -4.05
N ALA A 44 9.36 -0.59 -4.27
CA ALA A 44 8.55 -0.21 -5.44
C ALA A 44 9.24 -0.56 -6.76
N LEU A 45 10.55 -0.32 -6.86
CA LEU A 45 11.33 -0.66 -8.06
C LEU A 45 11.42 -2.18 -8.29
N VAL A 46 11.69 -2.96 -7.24
CA VAL A 46 11.75 -4.42 -7.34
C VAL A 46 10.40 -5.00 -7.79
N VAL A 47 9.31 -4.55 -7.18
CA VAL A 47 7.96 -4.99 -7.56
C VAL A 47 7.62 -4.57 -8.99
N THR A 48 7.98 -3.36 -9.40
CA THR A 48 7.79 -2.87 -10.77
C THR A 48 8.52 -3.77 -11.78
N LEU A 49 9.78 -4.12 -11.51
CA LEU A 49 10.56 -5.01 -12.38
C LEU A 49 9.99 -6.43 -12.43
N ALA A 50 9.49 -6.94 -11.31
CA ALA A 50 8.86 -8.26 -11.24
C ALA A 50 7.54 -8.33 -12.02
N LEU A 51 6.74 -7.26 -11.98
CA LEU A 51 5.45 -7.18 -12.68
C LEU A 51 5.57 -6.81 -14.15
N TRP A 52 6.68 -6.20 -14.55
CA TRP A 52 6.89 -5.75 -15.91
C TRP A 52 6.54 -6.80 -16.98
N PRO A 53 7.11 -8.02 -16.95
CA PRO A 53 6.88 -8.99 -18.03
C PRO A 53 5.41 -9.41 -18.14
N VAL A 54 4.63 -9.27 -17.06
CA VAL A 54 3.22 -9.68 -17.03
C VAL A 54 2.32 -8.56 -17.54
N VAL A 55 2.63 -7.30 -17.23
CA VAL A 55 1.71 -6.16 -17.40
C VAL A 55 2.07 -5.30 -18.62
N ALA A 56 3.32 -5.32 -19.08
CA ALA A 56 3.81 -4.44 -20.15
C ALA A 56 2.98 -4.52 -21.44
N GLY A 57 2.53 -5.71 -21.83
CA GLY A 57 1.71 -5.91 -23.04
C GLY A 57 0.31 -5.28 -23.00
N ALA A 58 -0.19 -4.94 -21.81
CA ALA A 58 -1.51 -4.32 -21.62
C ALA A 58 -1.44 -2.78 -21.50
N LEU A 59 -0.23 -2.20 -21.46
CA LEU A 59 -0.02 -0.78 -21.25
C LEU A 59 0.04 -0.02 -22.59
N PRO A 60 -0.39 1.26 -22.60
CA PRO A 60 -0.35 2.07 -23.81
C PRO A 60 1.07 2.39 -24.23
N ALA A 61 1.28 2.54 -25.55
CA ALA A 61 2.50 3.07 -26.11
C ALA A 61 2.73 4.52 -25.66
N LEU A 62 3.97 5.00 -25.80
CA LEU A 62 4.36 6.36 -25.41
C LEU A 62 3.51 7.41 -26.14
N PRO A 63 2.77 8.27 -25.43
CA PRO A 63 1.98 9.34 -26.03
C PRO A 63 2.88 10.39 -26.69
N GLN A 64 2.39 10.99 -27.77
CA GLN A 64 3.11 12.01 -28.54
C GLN A 64 3.09 13.39 -27.88
N THR A 65 2.19 13.63 -26.93
CA THR A 65 2.00 14.93 -26.28
C THR A 65 2.29 14.86 -24.78
N LEU A 66 2.95 15.89 -24.26
CA LEU A 66 3.26 16.00 -22.83
C LEU A 66 1.99 15.95 -21.95
N GLY A 67 0.90 16.58 -22.42
CA GLY A 67 -0.39 16.56 -21.71
C GLY A 67 -0.98 15.16 -21.58
N ALA A 68 -0.90 14.34 -22.63
CA ALA A 68 -1.35 12.95 -22.58
C ALA A 68 -0.47 12.10 -21.65
N MET A 69 0.85 12.32 -21.66
CA MET A 69 1.77 11.64 -20.73
C MET A 69 1.41 11.94 -19.27
N ALA A 70 1.22 13.23 -18.95
CA ALA A 70 0.83 13.65 -17.61
C ALA A 70 -0.52 13.04 -17.20
N GLY A 71 -1.50 13.03 -18.10
CA GLY A 71 -2.82 12.44 -17.86
C GLY A 71 -2.75 10.95 -17.52
N TRP A 72 -1.94 10.17 -18.22
CA TRP A 72 -1.73 8.75 -17.92
C TRP A 72 -1.06 8.53 -16.56
N ILE A 73 -0.01 9.29 -16.23
CA ILE A 73 0.67 9.20 -14.93
C ILE A 73 -0.30 9.55 -13.79
N ILE A 74 -1.05 10.64 -13.92
CA ILE A 74 -2.04 11.06 -12.91
C ILE A 74 -3.10 9.96 -12.72
N ARG A 75 -3.59 9.37 -13.80
CA ARG A 75 -4.54 8.26 -13.74
C ARG A 75 -3.97 7.08 -12.96
N GLU A 76 -2.74 6.66 -13.24
CA GLU A 76 -2.09 5.55 -12.54
C GLU A 76 -1.90 5.84 -11.05
N VAL A 77 -1.47 7.05 -10.71
CA VAL A 77 -1.32 7.50 -9.32
C VAL A 77 -2.65 7.51 -8.59
N VAL A 78 -3.71 8.06 -9.20
CA VAL A 78 -5.04 8.12 -8.58
C VAL A 78 -5.59 6.72 -8.33
N VAL A 79 -5.49 5.82 -9.30
CA VAL A 79 -5.92 4.42 -9.15
C VAL A 79 -5.14 3.73 -8.03
N GLY A 80 -3.82 3.90 -7.98
CA GLY A 80 -2.99 3.34 -6.92
C GLY A 80 -3.34 3.88 -5.54
N LEU A 81 -3.54 5.19 -5.41
CA LEU A 81 -3.98 5.82 -4.16
C LEU A 81 -5.37 5.31 -3.72
N MET A 82 -6.31 5.14 -4.65
CA MET A 82 -7.64 4.59 -4.34
C MET A 82 -7.54 3.16 -3.78
N ILE A 83 -6.77 2.29 -4.42
CA ILE A 83 -6.57 0.91 -3.96
C ILE A 83 -5.95 0.90 -2.55
N GLY A 84 -4.87 1.66 -2.36
CA GLY A 84 -4.20 1.75 -1.07
C GLY A 84 -5.09 2.36 0.02
N ALA A 85 -5.88 3.38 -0.31
CA ALA A 85 -6.82 4.01 0.62
C ALA A 85 -7.95 3.06 1.03
N LEU A 86 -8.50 2.28 0.11
CA LEU A 86 -9.52 1.26 0.42
C LEU A 86 -8.98 0.22 1.39
N LEU A 87 -7.77 -0.31 1.12
CA LEU A 87 -7.13 -1.27 2.01
C LEU A 87 -6.85 -0.67 3.40
N ARG A 88 -6.33 0.56 3.44
CA ARG A 88 -6.10 1.28 4.70
C ARG A 88 -7.41 1.49 5.48
N SER A 89 -8.48 1.90 4.80
CA SER A 89 -9.80 2.11 5.42
C SER A 89 -10.35 0.81 6.03
N PHE A 90 -10.19 -0.31 5.32
CA PHE A 90 -10.61 -1.62 5.83
C PHE A 90 -9.86 -1.99 7.12
N LEU A 91 -8.54 -1.87 7.14
CA LEU A 91 -7.74 -2.18 8.33
C LEU A 91 -7.99 -1.20 9.48
N THR A 92 -8.23 0.08 9.18
CA THR A 92 -8.61 1.07 10.20
C THR A 92 -9.98 0.75 10.80
N ALA A 93 -10.95 0.35 10.00
CA ALA A 93 -12.27 -0.07 10.50
C ALA A 93 -12.16 -1.27 11.43
N LEU A 94 -11.29 -2.24 11.11
CA LEU A 94 -11.04 -3.41 11.95
C LEU A 94 -10.39 -3.02 13.29
N SER A 95 -9.45 -2.09 13.27
CA SER A 95 -8.82 -1.52 14.47
C SER A 95 -9.86 -0.82 15.36
N THR A 96 -10.71 0.04 14.77
CA THR A 96 -11.78 0.75 15.50
C THR A 96 -12.80 -0.21 16.10
N ALA A 97 -13.18 -1.27 15.38
CA ALA A 97 -14.05 -2.32 15.92
C ALA A 97 -13.43 -2.99 17.14
N GLY A 98 -12.13 -3.28 17.12
CA GLY A 98 -11.39 -3.81 18.25
C GLY A 98 -11.39 -2.90 19.47
N GLU A 99 -11.29 -1.59 19.27
CA GLU A 99 -11.36 -0.59 20.35
C GLU A 99 -12.76 -0.56 20.99
N ILE A 100 -13.82 -0.57 20.17
CA ILE A 100 -15.20 -0.61 20.66
C ILE A 100 -15.45 -1.86 21.49
N VAL A 101 -15.03 -3.04 21.02
CA VAL A 101 -15.15 -4.30 21.76
C VAL A 101 -14.37 -4.24 23.07
N SER A 102 -13.16 -3.68 23.06
CA SER A 102 -12.35 -3.52 24.27
C SER A 102 -13.02 -2.63 25.32
N LEU A 103 -13.65 -1.55 24.91
CA LEU A 103 -14.42 -0.66 25.79
C LEU A 103 -15.63 -1.37 26.40
N GLN A 104 -16.39 -2.11 25.57
CA GLN A 104 -17.59 -2.83 26.02
C GLN A 104 -17.28 -3.99 26.98
N THR A 105 -16.13 -4.64 26.80
CA THR A 105 -15.71 -5.76 27.67
C THR A 105 -14.96 -5.33 28.91
N THR A 106 -14.86 -4.03 29.19
CA THR A 106 -14.10 -3.46 30.33
C THR A 106 -12.61 -3.81 30.37
N LEU A 107 -12.10 -4.49 29.35
CA LEU A 107 -10.68 -4.84 29.23
C LEU A 107 -9.77 -3.61 29.16
N SER A 108 -10.27 -2.48 28.72
CA SER A 108 -9.57 -1.19 28.73
C SER A 108 -9.23 -0.70 30.15
N PHE A 109 -10.03 -1.06 31.16
CA PHE A 109 -9.74 -0.73 32.55
C PHE A 109 -8.51 -1.47 33.10
N ALA A 110 -8.28 -2.69 32.64
CA ALA A 110 -7.07 -3.46 33.03
C ALA A 110 -5.77 -2.81 32.52
N GLN A 111 -5.84 -2.11 31.40
CA GLN A 111 -4.69 -1.39 30.83
C GLN A 111 -4.38 -0.09 31.58
N THR A 112 -5.40 0.61 32.08
CA THR A 112 -5.21 1.83 32.90
C THR A 112 -4.64 1.50 34.29
N ALA A 113 -4.86 0.30 34.80
CA ALA A 113 -4.31 -0.15 36.08
C ALA A 113 -2.81 -0.46 36.05
N ASN A 114 -2.22 -0.63 34.86
CA ASN A 114 -0.78 -0.90 34.72
C ASN A 114 -0.15 0.02 33.66
N PRO A 115 0.21 1.26 34.02
CA PRO A 115 0.71 2.28 33.09
C PRO A 115 2.04 1.91 32.42
N LEU A 116 2.79 0.93 32.94
CA LEU A 116 4.03 0.43 32.34
C LEU A 116 3.80 -0.47 31.12
N GLN A 117 2.57 -0.96 30.90
CA GLN A 117 2.16 -1.77 29.74
C GLN A 117 1.20 -1.03 28.81
N ALA A 118 1.00 0.26 29.01
CA ALA A 118 0.11 1.09 28.18
C ALA A 118 0.73 1.28 26.79
N GLN A 119 0.55 0.32 25.92
CA GLN A 119 0.72 0.51 24.48
C GLN A 119 -0.47 1.35 23.96
N PRO A 120 -0.24 2.32 23.05
CA PRO A 120 -1.33 3.05 22.43
C PRO A 120 -2.16 2.09 21.57
N GLY A 121 -3.35 1.80 22.03
CA GLY A 121 -4.29 0.87 21.40
C GLY A 121 -4.68 -0.29 22.32
N SER A 122 -5.90 -0.80 22.14
CA SER A 122 -6.35 -1.96 22.89
C SER A 122 -5.68 -3.25 22.38
N THR A 123 -5.43 -4.20 23.27
CA THR A 123 -4.90 -5.53 22.91
C THR A 123 -5.78 -6.22 21.86
N ILE A 124 -7.11 -6.03 21.94
CA ILE A 124 -8.06 -6.57 20.96
C ILE A 124 -7.90 -5.89 19.61
N SER A 125 -7.70 -4.57 19.56
CA SER A 125 -7.45 -3.82 18.33
C SER A 125 -6.18 -4.31 17.64
N ALA A 126 -5.09 -4.48 18.40
CA ALA A 126 -3.83 -5.01 17.88
C ALA A 126 -3.99 -6.44 17.33
N PHE A 127 -4.72 -7.29 18.04
CA PHE A 127 -5.01 -8.67 17.59
C PHE A 127 -5.83 -8.69 16.30
N LEU A 128 -6.92 -7.91 16.23
CA LEU A 128 -7.76 -7.84 15.03
C LEU A 128 -7.00 -7.27 13.83
N MET A 129 -6.14 -6.28 14.05
CA MET A 129 -5.30 -5.74 13.00
C MET A 129 -4.28 -6.77 12.48
N LEU A 130 -3.67 -7.55 13.39
CA LEU A 130 -2.78 -8.65 13.02
C LEU A 130 -3.52 -9.71 12.20
N VAL A 131 -4.69 -10.15 12.66
CA VAL A 131 -5.53 -11.12 11.94
C VAL A 131 -5.96 -10.56 10.58
N GLY A 132 -6.42 -9.32 10.52
CA GLY A 132 -6.83 -8.68 9.27
C GLY A 132 -5.69 -8.58 8.27
N THR A 133 -4.52 -8.17 8.72
CA THR A 133 -3.32 -8.10 7.87
C THR A 133 -2.91 -9.49 7.37
N THR A 134 -2.93 -10.48 8.25
CA THR A 134 -2.60 -11.88 7.88
C THR A 134 -3.59 -12.42 6.86
N LEU A 135 -4.89 -12.17 7.02
CA LEU A 135 -5.91 -12.61 6.07
C LEU A 135 -5.73 -11.94 4.69
N VAL A 136 -5.45 -10.64 4.65
CA VAL A 136 -5.20 -9.92 3.39
C VAL A 136 -4.02 -10.55 2.63
N PHE A 137 -2.94 -10.89 3.32
CA PHE A 137 -1.80 -11.54 2.70
C PHE A 137 -2.05 -13.02 2.36
N ALA A 138 -2.80 -13.75 3.21
CA ALA A 138 -3.10 -15.17 2.99
C ALA A 138 -4.12 -15.41 1.86
N THR A 139 -5.06 -14.49 1.67
CA THR A 139 -6.10 -14.62 0.62
C THR A 139 -5.66 -14.08 -0.73
N ASN A 140 -4.43 -13.60 -0.87
CA ASN A 140 -3.88 -13.11 -2.14
C ASN A 140 -4.72 -11.97 -2.76
N THR A 141 -5.36 -11.16 -1.93
CA THR A 141 -6.24 -10.04 -2.35
C THR A 141 -5.49 -8.71 -2.49
N HIS A 142 -4.19 -8.77 -2.68
CA HIS A 142 -3.31 -7.61 -2.88
C HIS A 142 -2.92 -7.39 -4.34
#